data_ca2dc92337a03cf1ecfc2970ff98281d
#
_entry.id   ca2dc92337a03cf1ecfc2970ff98281d
#
_cell.length_a   1.000
_cell.length_b   1.000
_cell.length_c   1.000
_cell.angle_alpha   90.00
_cell.angle_beta   90.00
_cell.angle_gamma   90.00
#
_symmetry.space_group_name_H-M   'P 1'
#
loop_
_entity.id
_entity.type
_entity.pdbx_description
1 polymer ?
#
loop_
_entity_poly.entity_id
_entity_poly.type
_entity_poly.pdbx_seq_one_letter_code
_entity_poly.pdbx_strand_id
1 'polypeptide(L)'
;PIEMNEDFDPEKENDKPVPKKGAGSSDPPVQPDPKKPKPIVDKDGCRVEIIYKTVSIYDAGGKLLRQESFIDYTKENIRGSYASLDNFIRQWSAEEKKEKIRELLLEHGIDLEALKADQNMTDVDDFDFICHVAFDKKPLTRRERAENVKKRDFLSKYSGAAREVLEALLDKYMNAGIYEIEKTEILRLDPFLKMGKPQKIASYFGGKDGYLKAVKELEQAIYEGEIA
;
A
#
# COMPACT_ATOMS: atom_id res chain seq x y z
N PRO A 1 2.08 37.42 51.79
CA PRO A 1 2.30 38.68 51.10
C PRO A 1 3.32 38.43 49.99
N ILE A 2 2.87 38.72 48.81
CA ILE A 2 3.65 38.58 47.57
C ILE A 2 4.15 39.99 47.31
N GLU A 3 5.48 40.16 47.36
CA GLU A 3 6.15 41.40 46.96
C GLU A 3 6.19 41.47 45.42
N MET A 4 5.53 42.49 44.89
CA MET A 4 5.67 42.93 43.50
C MET A 4 6.99 43.69 43.36
N ASN A 5 7.82 43.28 42.41
CA ASN A 5 8.97 44.03 41.97
C ASN A 5 8.56 44.94 40.82
N GLU A 6 8.41 46.20 41.13
CA GLU A 6 8.31 47.30 40.17
C GLU A 6 9.71 47.65 39.73
N ASP A 7 10.06 47.43 38.47
CA ASP A 7 11.09 48.15 37.71
C ASP A 7 11.11 47.63 36.25
N PHE A 8 10.05 48.05 35.52
CA PHE A 8 10.10 48.02 34.08
C PHE A 8 10.01 49.46 33.58
N ASP A 9 11.16 50.08 33.25
CA ASP A 9 11.25 51.38 32.64
C ASP A 9 11.43 51.25 31.11
N PRO A 10 10.46 51.68 30.28
CA PRO A 10 10.50 51.51 28.84
C PRO A 10 11.22 52.64 28.08
N GLU A 11 11.92 53.57 28.74
CA GLU A 11 12.56 54.73 28.08
C GLU A 11 14.08 54.84 28.39
N LYS A 12 14.85 53.90 27.87
CA LYS A 12 16.26 54.18 27.58
C LYS A 12 16.61 53.71 26.17
N GLU A 13 16.20 54.56 25.26
CA GLU A 13 16.78 54.66 23.93
C GLU A 13 18.23 55.10 23.98
N ASN A 14 18.97 54.52 23.04
CA ASN A 14 19.88 55.19 22.14
C ASN A 14 21.37 55.16 22.36
N ASP A 15 21.91 54.98 21.22
CA ASP A 15 23.17 55.40 20.64
C ASP A 15 24.35 54.43 20.78
N LYS A 16 24.52 53.66 19.72
CA LYS A 16 25.86 53.51 19.10
C LYS A 16 25.77 53.11 17.61
N PRO A 17 26.78 53.46 16.83
CA PRO A 17 26.65 53.85 15.44
C PRO A 17 26.74 52.70 14.44
N VAL A 18 26.10 52.92 13.30
CA VAL A 18 26.12 52.08 12.09
C VAL A 18 27.50 52.08 11.44
N PRO A 19 28.08 50.92 11.10
CA PRO A 19 29.07 50.82 10.03
C PRO A 19 28.37 50.42 8.74
N LYS A 20 28.54 51.25 7.73
CA LYS A 20 28.15 50.96 6.35
C LYS A 20 29.08 49.94 5.71
N LYS A 21 28.46 49.15 4.79
CA LYS A 21 28.99 48.38 3.65
C LYS A 21 29.28 46.90 3.86
N GLY A 22 28.52 46.17 3.12
CA GLY A 22 28.74 44.82 2.69
C GLY A 22 27.48 44.32 1.98
N ALA A 23 27.40 44.55 0.65
CA ALA A 23 26.38 43.92 -0.17
C ALA A 23 26.66 42.42 -0.16
N GLY A 24 25.88 41.68 0.64
CA GLY A 24 25.77 40.23 0.62
C GLY A 24 24.29 39.92 0.56
N SER A 25 23.84 39.52 -0.59
CA SER A 25 22.54 38.92 -0.80
C SER A 25 22.40 37.73 0.16
N SER A 26 21.75 37.96 1.28
CA SER A 26 21.27 36.87 2.13
C SER A 26 19.83 36.59 1.72
N ASP A 27 19.70 35.78 0.69
CA ASP A 27 18.44 35.06 0.50
C ASP A 27 18.10 34.29 1.79
N PRO A 28 16.84 34.34 2.26
CA PRO A 28 16.43 33.52 3.38
C PRO A 28 16.73 32.06 3.07
N PRO A 29 17.05 31.21 4.08
CA PRO A 29 17.33 29.80 3.84
C PRO A 29 16.16 29.23 3.09
N VAL A 30 16.41 28.82 1.85
CA VAL A 30 15.46 28.08 1.02
C VAL A 30 15.07 26.85 1.84
N GLN A 31 13.86 26.86 2.38
CA GLN A 31 13.27 25.64 2.91
C GLN A 31 13.30 24.64 1.75
N PRO A 32 13.80 23.41 1.96
CA PRO A 32 13.76 22.43 0.89
C PRO A 32 12.28 22.26 0.50
N ASP A 33 11.98 22.63 -0.75
CA ASP A 33 10.68 22.38 -1.35
C ASP A 33 10.25 20.95 -0.99
N PRO A 34 9.00 20.73 -0.55
CA PRO A 34 8.48 19.40 -0.37
C PRO A 34 8.80 18.66 -1.67
N LYS A 35 9.59 17.58 -1.55
CA LYS A 35 10.16 16.83 -2.68
C LYS A 35 9.10 16.68 -3.77
N LYS A 36 9.27 17.43 -4.87
CA LYS A 36 8.40 17.26 -6.03
C LYS A 36 8.40 15.78 -6.34
N PRO A 37 7.24 15.13 -6.47
CA PRO A 37 7.18 13.72 -6.80
C PRO A 37 8.06 13.49 -8.04
N LYS A 38 8.86 12.44 -8.03
CA LYS A 38 9.71 12.12 -9.18
C LYS A 38 8.80 11.99 -10.40
N PRO A 39 9.14 12.60 -11.53
CA PRO A 39 8.32 12.44 -12.72
C PRO A 39 8.25 10.96 -13.07
N ILE A 40 7.04 10.46 -13.22
CA ILE A 40 6.80 9.12 -13.71
C ILE A 40 7.07 9.15 -15.20
N VAL A 41 7.84 8.17 -15.69
CA VAL A 41 8.13 8.01 -17.11
C VAL A 41 7.54 6.67 -17.53
N ASP A 42 6.71 6.67 -18.56
CA ASP A 42 6.11 5.46 -19.10
C ASP A 42 7.10 4.62 -19.92
N LYS A 43 6.62 3.50 -20.47
CA LYS A 43 7.44 2.56 -21.26
C LYS A 43 8.01 3.19 -22.54
N ASP A 44 7.38 4.25 -23.03
CA ASP A 44 7.75 4.96 -24.27
C ASP A 44 8.62 6.20 -23.98
N GLY A 45 9.02 6.41 -22.73
CA GLY A 45 9.84 7.53 -22.29
C GLY A 45 9.05 8.84 -22.16
N CYS A 46 7.73 8.79 -22.16
CA CYS A 46 6.85 9.93 -21.99
C CYS A 46 6.71 10.30 -20.51
N ARG A 47 6.64 11.60 -20.22
CA ARG A 47 6.39 12.08 -18.86
C ARG A 47 4.91 11.97 -18.53
N VAL A 48 4.61 11.32 -17.40
CA VAL A 48 3.26 11.15 -16.88
C VAL A 48 3.06 12.04 -15.67
N GLU A 49 2.02 12.85 -15.68
CA GLU A 49 1.57 13.68 -14.55
C GLU A 49 0.18 13.23 -14.12
N ILE A 50 0.05 12.84 -12.85
CA ILE A 50 -1.21 12.43 -12.25
C ILE A 50 -1.65 13.55 -11.31
N ILE A 51 -2.76 14.19 -11.64
CA ILE A 51 -3.36 15.26 -10.84
C ILE A 51 -4.80 14.86 -10.53
N TYR A 52 -5.03 14.48 -9.27
CA TYR A 52 -6.32 14.01 -8.79
C TYR A 52 -6.81 12.81 -9.63
N LYS A 53 -7.87 12.96 -10.41
CA LYS A 53 -8.47 11.90 -11.24
C LYS A 53 -8.03 11.91 -12.70
N THR A 54 -7.09 12.79 -13.06
CA THR A 54 -6.68 13.01 -14.43
C THR A 54 -5.21 12.69 -14.60
N VAL A 55 -4.90 11.97 -15.66
CA VAL A 55 -3.55 11.66 -16.11
C VAL A 55 -3.26 12.43 -17.39
N SER A 56 -2.15 13.17 -17.39
CA SER A 56 -1.66 13.90 -18.53
C SER A 56 -0.32 13.32 -18.96
N ILE A 57 -0.19 12.96 -20.24
CA ILE A 57 1.00 12.34 -20.80
C ILE A 57 1.65 13.30 -21.78
N TYR A 58 2.95 13.56 -21.59
CA TYR A 58 3.72 14.52 -22.37
C TYR A 58 4.88 13.82 -23.07
N ASP A 59 5.23 14.27 -24.27
CA ASP A 59 6.47 13.86 -24.94
C ASP A 59 7.73 14.43 -24.26
N ALA A 60 8.89 14.04 -24.74
CA ALA A 60 10.18 14.52 -24.24
C ALA A 60 10.37 16.05 -24.40
N GLY A 61 9.64 16.68 -25.32
CA GLY A 61 9.62 18.12 -25.55
C GLY A 61 8.64 18.87 -24.65
N GLY A 62 7.88 18.17 -23.80
CA GLY A 62 6.88 18.77 -22.92
C GLY A 62 5.54 19.09 -23.60
N LYS A 63 5.30 18.59 -24.80
CA LYS A 63 4.01 18.73 -25.49
C LYS A 63 3.04 17.68 -24.96
N LEU A 64 1.83 18.10 -24.57
CA LEU A 64 0.76 17.20 -24.17
C LEU A 64 0.37 16.29 -25.34
N LEU A 65 0.49 14.98 -25.13
CA LEU A 65 0.10 13.96 -26.10
C LEU A 65 -1.34 13.51 -25.91
N ARG A 66 -1.71 13.16 -24.65
CA ARG A 66 -3.08 12.77 -24.30
C ARG A 66 -3.39 13.09 -22.84
N GLN A 67 -4.68 13.15 -22.58
CA GLN A 67 -5.23 13.28 -21.23
C GLN A 67 -6.37 12.28 -21.07
N GLU A 68 -6.39 11.59 -19.95
CA GLU A 68 -7.38 10.55 -19.67
C GLU A 68 -7.73 10.46 -18.18
N SER A 69 -8.75 9.69 -17.83
CA SER A 69 -9.06 9.42 -16.43
C SER A 69 -8.00 8.50 -15.80
N PHE A 70 -7.79 8.63 -14.49
CA PHE A 70 -6.84 7.76 -13.77
C PHE A 70 -7.25 6.28 -13.82
N ILE A 71 -8.54 6.00 -13.87
CA ILE A 71 -9.06 4.63 -14.02
C ILE A 71 -8.72 4.06 -15.39
N ASP A 72 -8.91 4.83 -16.47
CA ASP A 72 -8.60 4.35 -17.82
C ASP A 72 -7.10 4.12 -18.00
N TYR A 73 -6.27 5.05 -17.50
CA TYR A 73 -4.82 4.88 -17.42
C TYR A 73 -4.41 3.61 -16.69
N THR A 74 -5.02 3.36 -15.52
CA THR A 74 -4.79 2.16 -14.72
C THR A 74 -5.20 0.90 -15.48
N LYS A 75 -6.37 0.90 -16.12
CA LYS A 75 -6.88 -0.21 -16.95
C LYS A 75 -5.91 -0.55 -18.09
N GLU A 76 -5.42 0.45 -18.80
CA GLU A 76 -4.45 0.28 -19.89
C GLU A 76 -3.12 -0.30 -19.40
N ASN A 77 -2.58 0.23 -18.32
CA ASN A 77 -1.31 -0.26 -17.75
C ASN A 77 -1.41 -1.71 -17.26
N ILE A 78 -2.49 -2.07 -16.56
CA ILE A 78 -2.71 -3.44 -16.11
C ILE A 78 -2.86 -4.37 -17.31
N ARG A 79 -3.66 -4.02 -18.33
CA ARG A 79 -3.83 -4.81 -19.54
C ARG A 79 -2.55 -4.90 -20.38
N GLY A 80 -1.73 -3.86 -20.37
CA GLY A 80 -0.41 -3.89 -21.00
C GLY A 80 0.59 -4.80 -20.31
N SER A 81 0.47 -4.98 -19.00
CA SER A 81 1.31 -5.87 -18.20
C SER A 81 0.78 -7.31 -18.18
N TYR A 82 -0.54 -7.47 -18.21
CA TYR A 82 -1.24 -8.76 -18.14
C TYR A 82 -2.21 -8.91 -19.31
N ALA A 83 -1.80 -9.65 -20.33
CA ALA A 83 -2.54 -9.77 -21.60
C ALA A 83 -3.96 -10.32 -21.45
N SER A 84 -4.27 -11.03 -20.35
CA SER A 84 -5.60 -11.56 -20.05
C SER A 84 -5.78 -11.76 -18.55
N LEU A 85 -7.03 -11.94 -18.13
CA LEU A 85 -7.38 -12.29 -16.75
C LEU A 85 -6.64 -13.56 -16.30
N ASP A 86 -6.63 -14.63 -17.13
CA ASP A 86 -5.94 -15.89 -16.81
C ASP A 86 -4.41 -15.68 -16.65
N ASN A 87 -3.84 -14.77 -17.43
CA ASN A 87 -2.43 -14.42 -17.29
C ASN A 87 -2.18 -13.71 -15.95
N PHE A 88 -3.03 -12.76 -15.58
CA PHE A 88 -2.95 -12.06 -14.30
C PHE A 88 -3.10 -13.04 -13.13
N ILE A 89 -4.12 -13.91 -13.14
CA ILE A 89 -4.37 -14.90 -12.08
C ILE A 89 -3.16 -15.81 -11.89
N ARG A 90 -2.56 -16.31 -12.99
CA ARG A 90 -1.36 -17.13 -12.90
C ARG A 90 -0.18 -16.40 -12.31
N GLN A 91 0.06 -15.16 -12.69
CA GLN A 91 1.15 -14.36 -12.14
C GLN A 91 0.91 -14.03 -10.68
N TRP A 92 -0.31 -13.64 -10.32
CA TRP A 92 -0.70 -13.41 -8.92
C TRP A 92 -0.45 -14.64 -8.05
N SER A 93 -0.89 -15.82 -8.51
CA SER A 93 -0.74 -17.07 -7.77
C SER A 93 0.72 -17.56 -7.69
N ALA A 94 1.54 -17.25 -8.70
CA ALA A 94 2.95 -17.65 -8.76
C ALA A 94 3.85 -16.74 -7.91
N GLU A 95 3.48 -15.48 -7.72
CA GLU A 95 4.31 -14.51 -6.99
C GLU A 95 4.37 -14.89 -5.51
N GLU A 96 5.59 -14.95 -4.96
CA GLU A 96 5.81 -15.28 -3.54
C GLU A 96 5.28 -14.19 -2.61
N LYS A 97 5.40 -12.92 -3.03
CA LYS A 97 4.92 -11.76 -2.28
C LYS A 97 4.06 -10.90 -3.19
N LYS A 98 2.78 -10.80 -2.87
CA LYS A 98 1.82 -9.98 -3.64
C LYS A 98 2.18 -8.48 -3.62
N GLU A 99 2.95 -8.07 -2.60
CA GLU A 99 3.49 -6.70 -2.50
C GLU A 99 4.29 -6.28 -3.74
N LYS A 100 5.01 -7.20 -4.40
CA LYS A 100 5.75 -6.90 -5.64
C LYS A 100 4.85 -6.43 -6.79
N ILE A 101 3.65 -7.01 -6.92
CA ILE A 101 2.68 -6.59 -7.94
C ILE A 101 2.21 -5.16 -7.64
N ARG A 102 1.95 -4.87 -6.37
CA ARG A 102 1.61 -3.52 -5.92
C ARG A 102 2.73 -2.52 -6.19
N GLU A 103 3.98 -2.88 -5.88
CA GLU A 103 5.16 -2.05 -6.13
C GLU A 103 5.33 -1.73 -7.62
N LEU A 104 5.18 -2.74 -8.50
CA LEU A 104 5.23 -2.54 -9.95
C LEU A 104 4.15 -1.56 -10.45
N LEU A 105 2.94 -1.63 -9.92
CA LEU A 105 1.89 -0.68 -10.26
C LEU A 105 2.22 0.73 -9.74
N LEU A 106 2.79 0.83 -8.54
CA LEU A 106 3.20 2.10 -7.97
C LEU A 106 4.34 2.76 -8.76
N GLU A 107 5.26 1.98 -9.35
CA GLU A 107 6.30 2.49 -10.27
C GLU A 107 5.69 3.20 -11.49
N HIS A 108 4.51 2.78 -11.93
CA HIS A 108 3.72 3.44 -12.97
C HIS A 108 2.80 4.55 -12.43
N GLY A 109 2.94 4.91 -11.14
CA GLY A 109 2.12 5.93 -10.48
C GLY A 109 0.73 5.44 -10.10
N ILE A 110 0.47 4.14 -10.18
CA ILE A 110 -0.83 3.55 -9.85
C ILE A 110 -0.83 3.19 -8.36
N ASP A 111 -1.42 4.05 -7.55
CA ASP A 111 -1.67 3.82 -6.13
C ASP A 111 -3.04 3.16 -5.96
N LEU A 112 -3.04 1.84 -5.70
CA LEU A 112 -4.29 1.05 -5.54
C LEU A 112 -5.11 1.53 -4.34
N GLU A 113 -4.48 1.96 -3.24
CA GLU A 113 -5.21 2.43 -2.05
C GLU A 113 -5.93 3.75 -2.34
N ALA A 114 -5.26 4.68 -3.02
CA ALA A 114 -5.87 5.94 -3.44
C ALA A 114 -7.02 5.71 -4.41
N LEU A 115 -6.86 4.79 -5.37
CA LEU A 115 -7.92 4.43 -6.32
C LEU A 115 -9.12 3.76 -5.64
N LYS A 116 -8.88 2.80 -4.73
CA LYS A 116 -9.95 2.15 -3.96
C LYS A 116 -10.72 3.16 -3.11
N ALA A 117 -10.01 4.10 -2.48
CA ALA A 117 -10.65 5.16 -1.70
C ALA A 117 -11.53 6.07 -2.57
N ASP A 118 -11.05 6.44 -3.76
CA ASP A 118 -11.82 7.25 -4.72
C ASP A 118 -13.09 6.55 -5.23
N GLN A 119 -13.03 5.22 -5.38
CA GLN A 119 -14.16 4.40 -5.82
C GLN A 119 -15.06 3.92 -4.67
N ASN A 120 -14.77 4.28 -3.42
CA ASN A 120 -15.44 3.78 -2.21
C ASN A 120 -15.35 2.24 -2.06
N MET A 121 -14.20 1.67 -2.43
CA MET A 121 -13.91 0.22 -2.44
C MET A 121 -12.76 -0.17 -1.49
N THR A 122 -12.58 0.54 -0.39
CA THR A 122 -11.44 0.34 0.54
C THR A 122 -11.43 -1.02 1.22
N ASP A 123 -12.56 -1.71 1.29
CA ASP A 123 -12.73 -3.05 1.83
C ASP A 123 -12.53 -4.17 0.79
N VAL A 124 -12.42 -3.80 -0.49
CA VAL A 124 -12.13 -4.74 -1.58
C VAL A 124 -10.65 -5.16 -1.52
N ASP A 125 -10.38 -6.43 -1.81
CA ASP A 125 -9.02 -6.94 -1.96
C ASP A 125 -8.36 -6.36 -3.21
N ASP A 126 -7.03 -6.15 -3.18
CA ASP A 126 -6.29 -5.59 -4.32
C ASP A 126 -6.41 -6.47 -5.57
N PHE A 127 -6.43 -7.80 -5.39
CA PHE A 127 -6.66 -8.75 -6.47
C PHE A 127 -8.00 -8.50 -7.17
N ASP A 128 -9.07 -8.38 -6.39
CA ASP A 128 -10.42 -8.14 -6.91
C ASP A 128 -10.56 -6.76 -7.53
N PHE A 129 -9.91 -5.77 -6.93
CA PHE A 129 -9.91 -4.42 -7.47
C PHE A 129 -9.20 -4.37 -8.84
N ILE A 130 -8.05 -5.04 -8.98
CA ILE A 130 -7.34 -5.17 -10.27
C ILE A 130 -8.23 -5.91 -11.29
N CYS A 131 -8.86 -7.02 -10.90
CA CYS A 131 -9.78 -7.76 -11.75
C CYS A 131 -10.98 -6.91 -12.18
N HIS A 132 -11.50 -6.09 -11.28
CA HIS A 132 -12.61 -5.18 -11.57
C HIS A 132 -12.21 -4.11 -12.58
N VAL A 133 -11.14 -3.37 -12.30
CA VAL A 133 -10.70 -2.25 -13.17
C VAL A 133 -10.26 -2.73 -14.54
N ALA A 134 -9.45 -3.79 -14.61
CA ALA A 134 -8.83 -4.21 -15.86
C ALA A 134 -9.69 -5.19 -16.66
N PHE A 135 -10.47 -6.04 -16.02
CA PHE A 135 -11.15 -7.16 -16.68
C PHE A 135 -12.67 -7.15 -16.47
N ASP A 136 -13.22 -6.05 -15.95
CA ASP A 136 -14.64 -5.80 -15.77
C ASP A 136 -15.33 -6.89 -14.92
N LYS A 137 -14.62 -7.42 -13.89
CA LYS A 137 -15.12 -8.44 -12.97
C LYS A 137 -15.81 -7.81 -11.77
N LYS A 138 -16.78 -8.53 -11.20
CA LYS A 138 -17.41 -8.11 -9.94
C LYS A 138 -16.43 -8.29 -8.79
N PRO A 139 -16.08 -7.23 -8.05
CA PRO A 139 -15.09 -7.32 -6.97
C PRO A 139 -15.70 -7.99 -5.74
N LEU A 140 -14.90 -8.78 -5.02
CA LEU A 140 -15.21 -9.28 -3.70
C LEU A 140 -14.48 -8.48 -2.63
N THR A 141 -15.14 -8.28 -1.51
CA THR A 141 -14.49 -7.71 -0.32
C THR A 141 -13.58 -8.76 0.34
N ARG A 142 -12.60 -8.28 1.10
CA ARG A 142 -11.75 -9.17 1.92
C ARG A 142 -12.57 -10.07 2.84
N ARG A 143 -13.66 -9.56 3.38
CA ARG A 143 -14.59 -10.33 4.23
C ARG A 143 -15.26 -11.45 3.44
N GLU A 144 -15.81 -11.18 2.27
CA GLU A 144 -16.45 -12.20 1.42
C GLU A 144 -15.46 -13.30 1.04
N ARG A 145 -14.22 -12.95 0.69
CA ARG A 145 -13.17 -13.94 0.41
C ARG A 145 -12.86 -14.81 1.63
N ALA A 146 -12.69 -14.21 2.81
CA ALA A 146 -12.45 -14.95 4.04
C ALA A 146 -13.62 -15.88 4.41
N GLU A 147 -14.87 -15.43 4.24
CA GLU A 147 -16.05 -16.26 4.45
C GLU A 147 -16.11 -17.43 3.46
N ASN A 148 -15.69 -17.21 2.21
CA ASN A 148 -15.61 -18.27 1.22
C ASN A 148 -14.56 -19.34 1.59
N VAL A 149 -13.43 -18.96 2.18
CA VAL A 149 -12.46 -19.92 2.74
C VAL A 149 -13.09 -20.75 3.85
N LYS A 150 -13.81 -20.09 4.78
CA LYS A 150 -14.51 -20.78 5.89
C LYS A 150 -15.59 -21.75 5.36
N LYS A 151 -16.36 -21.36 4.36
CA LYS A 151 -17.43 -22.19 3.75
C LYS A 151 -16.87 -23.42 3.02
N ARG A 152 -15.68 -23.31 2.40
CA ARG A 152 -15.03 -24.42 1.68
C ARG A 152 -14.30 -25.41 2.61
N ASP A 153 -14.43 -25.22 3.91
CA ASP A 153 -13.87 -26.10 4.94
C ASP A 153 -12.35 -26.32 4.85
N PHE A 154 -11.63 -25.33 4.28
CA PHE A 154 -10.17 -25.36 4.15
C PHE A 154 -9.50 -25.65 5.51
N LEU A 155 -10.02 -25.03 6.57
CA LEU A 155 -9.44 -25.09 7.90
C LEU A 155 -9.60 -26.46 8.57
N SER A 156 -10.45 -27.36 8.05
CA SER A 156 -10.60 -28.72 8.58
C SER A 156 -9.35 -29.59 8.42
N LYS A 157 -8.47 -29.22 7.46
CA LYS A 157 -7.15 -29.86 7.29
C LYS A 157 -6.24 -29.71 8.51
N TYR A 158 -6.52 -28.73 9.34
CA TYR A 158 -5.73 -28.36 10.50
C TYR A 158 -6.52 -28.56 11.78
N SER A 159 -5.83 -28.87 12.87
CA SER A 159 -6.47 -29.09 14.18
C SER A 159 -5.74 -28.34 15.29
N GLY A 160 -6.42 -28.14 16.44
CA GLY A 160 -5.85 -27.52 17.63
C GLY A 160 -5.23 -26.15 17.34
N ALA A 161 -4.06 -25.90 17.92
CA ALA A 161 -3.39 -24.60 17.82
C ALA A 161 -3.00 -24.19 16.40
N ALA A 162 -2.73 -25.13 15.50
CA ALA A 162 -2.44 -24.81 14.09
C ALA A 162 -3.65 -24.17 13.40
N ARG A 163 -4.84 -24.72 13.63
CA ARG A 163 -6.09 -24.15 13.13
C ARG A 163 -6.37 -22.78 13.70
N GLU A 164 -6.20 -22.58 15.00
CA GLU A 164 -6.39 -21.28 15.65
C GLU A 164 -5.46 -20.20 15.07
N VAL A 165 -4.22 -20.55 14.74
CA VAL A 165 -3.28 -19.64 14.07
C VAL A 165 -3.79 -19.25 12.68
N LEU A 166 -4.26 -20.20 11.87
CA LEU A 166 -4.78 -19.90 10.53
C LEU A 166 -6.08 -19.09 10.56
N GLU A 167 -6.96 -19.34 11.54
CA GLU A 167 -8.16 -18.54 11.77
C GLU A 167 -7.79 -17.10 12.11
N ALA A 168 -6.79 -16.91 13.00
CA ALA A 168 -6.29 -15.58 13.33
C ALA A 168 -5.60 -14.86 12.16
N LEU A 169 -4.89 -15.59 11.29
CA LEU A 169 -4.34 -15.04 10.05
C LEU A 169 -5.44 -14.60 9.09
N LEU A 170 -6.49 -15.41 8.95
CA LEU A 170 -7.64 -15.06 8.12
C LEU A 170 -8.39 -13.84 8.63
N ASP A 171 -8.51 -13.68 9.96
CA ASP A 171 -9.07 -12.48 10.58
C ASP A 171 -8.17 -11.23 10.34
N LYS A 172 -6.84 -11.40 10.36
CA LYS A 172 -5.91 -10.32 9.98
C LYS A 172 -6.06 -9.95 8.51
N TYR A 173 -6.18 -10.92 7.62
CA TYR A 173 -6.46 -10.68 6.21
C TYR A 173 -7.73 -9.84 6.00
N MET A 174 -8.84 -10.17 6.67
CA MET A 174 -10.09 -9.41 6.57
C MET A 174 -9.90 -7.92 6.90
N ASN A 175 -9.04 -7.62 7.88
CA ASN A 175 -8.85 -6.26 8.37
C ASN A 175 -7.77 -5.47 7.61
N ALA A 176 -6.68 -6.13 7.22
CA ALA A 176 -5.47 -5.46 6.74
C ALA A 176 -4.98 -5.95 5.36
N GLY A 177 -5.62 -6.99 4.79
CA GLY A 177 -5.29 -7.52 3.47
C GLY A 177 -4.16 -8.54 3.48
N ILE A 178 -3.79 -9.00 2.26
CA ILE A 178 -2.87 -10.11 2.04
C ILE A 178 -1.45 -9.79 2.51
N TYR A 179 -0.99 -8.57 2.33
CA TYR A 179 0.38 -8.16 2.65
C TYR A 179 0.75 -8.34 4.12
N GLU A 180 -0.24 -8.26 5.02
CA GLU A 180 0.00 -8.44 6.45
C GLU A 180 0.23 -9.90 6.81
N ILE A 181 -0.46 -10.84 6.17
CA ILE A 181 -0.30 -12.27 6.48
C ILE A 181 0.95 -12.89 5.82
N GLU A 182 1.50 -12.26 4.77
CA GLU A 182 2.76 -12.64 4.14
C GLU A 182 3.99 -12.29 5.02
N LYS A 183 3.83 -11.36 5.98
CA LYS A 183 4.91 -10.94 6.87
C LYS A 183 5.06 -11.88 8.06
N THR A 184 6.21 -12.52 8.22
CA THR A 184 6.49 -13.38 9.38
C THR A 184 6.49 -12.60 10.71
N GLU A 185 6.71 -11.30 10.66
CA GLU A 185 6.68 -10.36 11.79
C GLU A 185 5.31 -10.31 12.46
N ILE A 186 4.23 -10.65 11.74
CA ILE A 186 2.87 -10.71 12.27
C ILE A 186 2.78 -11.63 13.49
N LEU A 187 3.60 -12.70 13.54
CA LEU A 187 3.64 -13.62 14.66
C LEU A 187 4.15 -13.00 15.98
N ARG A 188 4.68 -11.77 15.93
CA ARG A 188 5.12 -10.99 17.06
C ARG A 188 4.08 -9.97 17.54
N LEU A 189 2.89 -9.99 16.94
CA LEU A 189 1.79 -9.09 17.25
C LEU A 189 0.60 -9.88 17.83
N ASP A 190 -0.29 -9.19 18.56
CA ASP A 190 -1.55 -9.80 18.98
C ASP A 190 -2.44 -10.12 17.75
N PRO A 191 -3.12 -11.28 17.76
CA PRO A 191 -3.31 -12.22 18.85
C PRO A 191 -2.22 -13.30 18.98
N PHE A 192 -1.26 -13.38 18.06
CA PHE A 192 -0.27 -14.47 17.97
C PHE A 192 0.66 -14.53 19.18
N LEU A 193 1.03 -13.39 19.78
CA LEU A 193 1.83 -13.37 21.01
C LEU A 193 1.22 -14.20 22.13
N LYS A 194 -0.11 -14.24 22.23
CA LYS A 194 -0.84 -15.03 23.22
C LYS A 194 -0.81 -16.53 22.93
N MET A 195 -0.63 -16.91 21.66
CA MET A 195 -0.50 -18.31 21.23
C MET A 195 0.92 -18.84 21.43
N GLY A 196 1.91 -17.95 21.54
CA GLY A 196 3.29 -18.29 21.84
C GLY A 196 4.32 -17.49 21.04
N LYS A 197 5.59 -17.80 21.30
CA LYS A 197 6.70 -17.24 20.51
C LYS A 197 6.64 -17.78 19.06
N PRO A 198 7.18 -17.05 18.06
CA PRO A 198 7.14 -17.48 16.65
C PRO A 198 7.63 -18.93 16.41
N GLN A 199 8.68 -19.37 17.11
CA GLN A 199 9.20 -20.74 17.02
C GLN A 199 8.19 -21.78 17.52
N LYS A 200 7.45 -21.48 18.60
CA LYS A 200 6.40 -22.34 19.12
C LYS A 200 5.22 -22.42 18.13
N ILE A 201 4.81 -21.29 17.57
CA ILE A 201 3.76 -21.26 16.54
C ILE A 201 4.16 -22.09 15.32
N ALA A 202 5.39 -21.91 14.83
CA ALA A 202 5.91 -22.73 13.73
C ALA A 202 5.90 -24.23 14.04
N SER A 203 6.16 -24.62 15.30
CA SER A 203 6.14 -26.03 15.70
C SER A 203 4.78 -26.70 15.57
N TYR A 204 3.67 -25.93 15.63
CA TYR A 204 2.32 -26.46 15.38
C TYR A 204 2.12 -26.98 13.94
N PHE A 205 2.98 -26.53 13.00
CA PHE A 205 2.98 -26.89 11.59
C PHE A 205 4.13 -27.84 11.22
N GLY A 206 4.85 -28.37 12.19
CA GLY A 206 6.03 -29.20 11.95
C GLY A 206 7.32 -28.41 11.67
N GLY A 207 7.36 -27.12 12.01
CA GLY A 207 8.51 -26.23 11.83
C GLY A 207 8.24 -25.05 10.91
N LYS A 208 9.28 -24.27 10.64
CA LYS A 208 9.20 -23.04 9.82
C LYS A 208 8.64 -23.32 8.42
N ASP A 209 9.15 -24.33 7.76
CA ASP A 209 8.75 -24.66 6.37
C ASP A 209 7.30 -25.13 6.31
N GLY A 210 6.84 -25.90 7.31
CA GLY A 210 5.44 -26.29 7.45
C GLY A 210 4.51 -25.09 7.66
N TYR A 211 4.92 -24.13 8.48
CA TYR A 211 4.17 -22.87 8.66
C TYR A 211 4.08 -22.06 7.36
N LEU A 212 5.21 -21.84 6.67
CA LEU A 212 5.21 -21.11 5.39
C LEU A 212 4.36 -21.78 4.33
N LYS A 213 4.40 -23.14 4.27
CA LYS A 213 3.53 -23.91 3.40
C LYS A 213 2.05 -23.71 3.74
N ALA A 214 1.69 -23.73 5.02
CA ALA A 214 0.31 -23.53 5.47
C ALA A 214 -0.20 -22.12 5.15
N VAL A 215 0.65 -21.08 5.30
CA VAL A 215 0.31 -19.71 4.88
C VAL A 215 0.07 -19.64 3.38
N LYS A 216 0.95 -20.25 2.58
CA LYS A 216 0.78 -20.30 1.11
C LYS A 216 -0.48 -21.05 0.69
N GLU A 217 -0.83 -22.13 1.35
CA GLU A 217 -2.08 -22.84 1.12
C GLU A 217 -3.31 -21.99 1.50
N LEU A 218 -3.20 -21.18 2.58
CA LEU A 218 -4.25 -20.23 2.98
C LEU A 218 -4.41 -19.13 1.92
N GLU A 219 -3.31 -18.55 1.42
CA GLU A 219 -3.34 -17.58 0.33
C GLU A 219 -4.00 -18.14 -0.93
N GLN A 220 -3.64 -19.35 -1.32
CA GLN A 220 -4.28 -20.04 -2.44
C GLN A 220 -5.78 -20.21 -2.20
N ALA A 221 -6.17 -20.63 -1.00
CA ALA A 221 -7.58 -20.79 -0.64
C ALA A 221 -8.35 -19.46 -0.65
N ILE A 222 -7.70 -18.34 -0.33
CA ILE A 222 -8.32 -17.00 -0.41
C ILE A 222 -8.67 -16.65 -1.86
N TYR A 223 -7.78 -16.93 -2.81
CA TYR A 223 -7.96 -16.59 -4.23
C TYR A 223 -8.52 -17.72 -5.09
N GLU A 224 -8.71 -18.91 -4.52
CA GLU A 224 -9.37 -20.01 -5.18
C GLU A 224 -10.89 -19.77 -5.25
N GLY A 225 -11.51 -20.06 -6.41
CA GLY A 225 -12.93 -19.92 -6.63
C GLY A 225 -13.30 -18.88 -7.66
N GLU A 226 -14.58 -18.71 -7.92
CA GLU A 226 -15.08 -17.86 -8.99
C GLU A 226 -14.65 -16.41 -8.80
N ILE A 227 -14.00 -15.88 -9.82
CA ILE A 227 -13.93 -14.45 -10.08
C ILE A 227 -15.26 -14.13 -10.76
N ALA A 228 -16.16 -13.55 -9.96
CA ALA A 228 -17.55 -13.33 -10.36
C ALA A 228 -17.66 -12.35 -11.55
#